data_4e241c5e22ab2b9e593bf942ea6616e3
#
_entry.id   4e241c5e22ab2b9e593bf942ea6616e3
#
_cell.length_a   1.000
_cell.length_b   1.000
_cell.length_c   1.000
_cell.angle_alpha   90.00
_cell.angle_beta   90.00
_cell.angle_gamma   90.00
#
_symmetry.space_group_name_H-M   'P 1'
#
loop_
_entity.id
_entity.type
_entity.pdbx_description
1 polymer ?
#
loop_
_entity_poly.entity_id
_entity_poly.type
_entity_poly.pdbx_seq_one_letter_code
_entity_poly.pdbx_strand_id
1 'polypeptide(L)'
;LVLFVGIFFIMVMLAMAVGMPDTLSYYKSHAKDMMFADYQYVLTSYKDEDNEIIKTKNQDAEPFNMTSLLRKSDVLDEEVSVYGVAADSNYVKITGLDQLSDKEAYITESFSQKYDLQTGDSFTLEEKYENKSYTFTVAGTYDGYQSIAVFLSNENYRKVFDLDDEAFTGYFSNEELTDLNDDMIATVITERDITKMCDQLDHSMGSYMNYFQILCILLLAVMIYLLTKLIIEKNENAISMTKILGYENREIASLYLLSTTIVVVIADAISVVLGTIVMNVAWKAILF
;
A
#
# COMPACT_ATOMS: atom_id res chain seq x y z
N LEU A 1 1.70 35.89 -4.10
CA LEU A 1 1.71 34.83 -3.11
C LEU A 1 0.45 33.95 -3.19
N VAL A 2 -0.75 34.52 -3.05
CA VAL A 2 -2.05 33.78 -3.05
C VAL A 2 -2.22 32.92 -4.30
N LEU A 3 -1.91 33.43 -5.50
CA LEU A 3 -2.00 32.66 -6.74
C LEU A 3 -1.03 31.49 -6.81
N PHE A 4 0.19 31.65 -6.28
CA PHE A 4 1.17 30.58 -6.18
C PHE A 4 0.68 29.46 -5.25
N VAL A 5 0.16 29.84 -4.09
CA VAL A 5 -0.44 28.88 -3.15
C VAL A 5 -1.61 28.14 -3.80
N GLY A 6 -2.45 28.86 -4.57
CA GLY A 6 -3.56 28.25 -5.32
C GLY A 6 -3.09 27.23 -6.36
N ILE A 7 -2.08 27.58 -7.17
CA ILE A 7 -1.49 26.67 -8.17
C ILE A 7 -0.89 25.42 -7.46
N PHE A 8 -0.16 25.65 -6.38
CA PHE A 8 0.42 24.54 -5.58
C PHE A 8 -0.66 23.56 -5.10
N PHE A 9 -1.74 24.06 -4.51
CA PHE A 9 -2.84 23.17 -4.05
C PHE A 9 -3.49 22.40 -5.20
N ILE A 10 -3.74 23.06 -6.35
CA ILE A 10 -4.32 22.41 -7.52
C ILE A 10 -3.38 21.34 -8.06
N MET A 11 -2.07 21.59 -8.08
CA MET A 11 -1.07 20.59 -8.52
C MET A 11 -1.00 19.40 -7.58
N VAL A 12 -1.06 19.61 -6.26
CA VAL A 12 -1.13 18.51 -5.28
C VAL A 12 -2.40 17.68 -5.48
N MET A 13 -3.55 18.33 -5.66
CA MET A 13 -4.83 17.64 -5.92
C MET A 13 -4.78 16.87 -7.24
N LEU A 14 -4.18 17.44 -8.29
CA LEU A 14 -4.00 16.75 -9.57
C LEU A 14 -3.07 15.53 -9.44
N ALA A 15 -1.98 15.67 -8.70
CA ALA A 15 -1.06 14.56 -8.42
C ALA A 15 -1.77 13.40 -7.70
N MET A 16 -2.65 13.70 -6.73
CA MET A 16 -3.49 12.68 -6.08
C MET A 16 -4.48 12.04 -7.07
N ALA A 17 -5.12 12.85 -7.90
CA ALA A 17 -6.12 12.36 -8.86
C ALA A 17 -5.53 11.45 -9.93
N VAL A 18 -4.26 11.66 -10.32
CA VAL A 18 -3.53 10.81 -11.27
C VAL A 18 -2.87 9.63 -10.56
N GLY A 19 -2.25 9.87 -9.41
CA GLY A 19 -1.45 8.87 -8.69
C GLY A 19 -2.28 7.71 -8.14
N MET A 20 -3.53 7.94 -7.75
CA MET A 20 -4.36 6.88 -7.17
C MET A 20 -4.72 5.77 -8.17
N PRO A 21 -5.20 6.06 -9.39
CA PRO A 21 -5.40 5.02 -10.42
C PRO A 21 -4.11 4.32 -10.81
N ASP A 22 -3.00 5.06 -10.92
CA ASP A 22 -1.68 4.48 -11.23
C ASP A 22 -1.22 3.52 -10.14
N THR A 23 -1.45 3.85 -8.87
CA THR A 23 -1.15 2.98 -7.73
C THR A 23 -1.97 1.69 -7.77
N LEU A 24 -3.28 1.78 -8.04
CA LEU A 24 -4.13 0.59 -8.20
C LEU A 24 -3.68 -0.29 -9.37
N SER A 25 -3.31 0.33 -10.49
CA SER A 25 -2.76 -0.38 -11.66
C SER A 25 -1.43 -1.07 -11.33
N TYR A 26 -0.58 -0.41 -10.55
CA TYR A 26 0.68 -1.00 -10.06
C TYR A 26 0.41 -2.23 -9.20
N TYR A 27 -0.45 -2.13 -8.18
CA TYR A 27 -0.81 -3.27 -7.33
C TYR A 27 -1.43 -4.42 -8.13
N LYS A 28 -2.27 -4.12 -9.12
CA LYS A 28 -2.84 -5.14 -9.99
C LYS A 28 -1.76 -5.88 -10.81
N SER A 29 -0.78 -5.15 -11.34
CA SER A 29 0.32 -5.76 -12.11
C SER A 29 1.34 -6.51 -11.25
N HIS A 30 1.37 -6.23 -9.93
CA HIS A 30 2.27 -6.85 -8.95
C HIS A 30 1.49 -7.68 -7.90
N ALA A 31 0.29 -8.17 -8.26
CA ALA A 31 -0.54 -8.95 -7.35
C ALA A 31 0.17 -10.22 -6.84
N LYS A 32 1.03 -10.82 -7.67
CA LYS A 32 1.85 -11.97 -7.28
C LYS A 32 2.85 -11.66 -6.17
N ASP A 33 3.36 -10.42 -6.11
CA ASP A 33 4.30 -10.00 -5.06
C ASP A 33 3.60 -9.86 -3.67
N MET A 34 2.27 -9.93 -3.67
CA MET A 34 1.41 -9.95 -2.48
C MET A 34 0.97 -11.35 -2.08
N MET A 35 1.52 -12.39 -2.71
CA MET A 35 1.17 -13.79 -2.48
C MET A 35 2.42 -14.61 -2.24
N PHE A 36 2.29 -15.67 -1.45
CA PHE A 36 3.37 -16.65 -1.25
C PHE A 36 3.33 -17.76 -2.31
N ALA A 37 2.13 -18.09 -2.80
CA ALA A 37 1.89 -19.15 -3.76
C ALA A 37 0.76 -18.74 -4.72
N ASP A 38 0.63 -19.39 -5.88
CA ASP A 38 -0.46 -19.13 -6.83
C ASP A 38 -1.84 -19.47 -6.23
N TYR A 39 -1.89 -20.42 -5.29
CA TYR A 39 -3.07 -20.79 -4.50
C TYR A 39 -2.74 -20.83 -3.01
N GLN A 40 -3.54 -20.15 -2.22
CA GLN A 40 -3.48 -20.22 -0.77
C GLN A 40 -4.82 -20.76 -0.27
N TYR A 41 -4.85 -22.03 0.08
CA TYR A 41 -6.02 -22.72 0.62
C TYR A 41 -6.11 -22.47 2.11
N VAL A 42 -7.23 -21.96 2.58
CA VAL A 42 -7.56 -21.87 4.00
C VAL A 42 -8.65 -22.91 4.28
N LEU A 43 -8.39 -23.80 5.20
CA LEU A 43 -9.30 -24.90 5.55
C LEU A 43 -10.22 -24.47 6.71
N THR A 44 -11.39 -25.09 6.79
CA THR A 44 -12.33 -24.95 7.92
C THR A 44 -11.81 -25.64 9.17
N SER A 45 -11.10 -26.76 8.98
CA SER A 45 -10.43 -27.55 10.01
C SER A 45 -9.24 -28.27 9.37
N TYR A 46 -8.23 -28.63 10.16
CA TYR A 46 -7.15 -29.49 9.71
C TYR A 46 -7.46 -30.98 9.84
N LYS A 47 -8.61 -31.33 10.44
CA LYS A 47 -9.14 -32.68 10.57
C LYS A 47 -10.49 -32.79 9.89
N ASP A 48 -10.76 -33.93 9.28
CA ASP A 48 -12.03 -34.29 8.69
C ASP A 48 -13.08 -34.74 9.74
N GLU A 49 -14.25 -35.18 9.29
CA GLU A 49 -15.35 -35.67 10.15
C GLU A 49 -14.96 -36.94 10.95
N ASP A 50 -14.03 -37.75 10.44
CA ASP A 50 -13.51 -38.94 11.08
C ASP A 50 -12.33 -38.64 12.02
N ASN A 51 -12.02 -37.34 12.22
CA ASN A 51 -10.89 -36.85 13.03
C ASN A 51 -9.50 -37.26 12.46
N GLU A 52 -9.43 -37.56 11.16
CA GLU A 52 -8.20 -37.77 10.43
C GLU A 52 -7.65 -36.46 9.86
N ILE A 53 -6.31 -36.37 9.81
CA ILE A 53 -5.64 -35.16 9.27
C ILE A 53 -5.89 -35.07 7.77
N ILE A 54 -6.40 -33.94 7.32
CA ILE A 54 -6.62 -33.65 5.90
C ILE A 54 -5.28 -33.56 5.19
N LYS A 55 -5.03 -34.48 4.26
CA LYS A 55 -3.79 -34.54 3.47
C LYS A 55 -4.12 -34.43 1.98
N THR A 56 -3.29 -33.69 1.27
CA THR A 56 -3.29 -33.70 -0.19
C THR A 56 -2.19 -34.62 -0.74
N LYS A 57 -2.41 -35.16 -1.92
CA LYS A 57 -1.43 -35.98 -2.66
C LYS A 57 -0.45 -35.10 -3.44
N ASN A 58 -0.73 -33.82 -3.55
CA ASN A 58 0.15 -32.89 -4.24
C ASN A 58 1.40 -32.66 -3.41
N GLN A 59 2.56 -32.95 -3.98
CA GLN A 59 3.87 -32.82 -3.31
C GLN A 59 4.35 -31.36 -3.23
N ASP A 60 3.78 -30.47 -4.04
CA ASP A 60 4.07 -29.03 -4.02
C ASP A 60 3.33 -28.33 -2.87
N ALA A 61 2.26 -28.94 -2.36
CA ALA A 61 1.47 -28.35 -1.30
C ALA A 61 2.23 -28.36 0.05
N GLU A 62 2.34 -27.20 0.66
CA GLU A 62 3.04 -27.00 1.93
C GLU A 62 2.06 -26.47 3.00
N PRO A 63 1.93 -27.16 4.15
CA PRO A 63 1.04 -26.73 5.21
C PRO A 63 1.57 -25.48 5.93
N PHE A 64 0.69 -24.53 6.18
CA PHE A 64 0.97 -23.33 6.96
C PHE A 64 -0.06 -23.11 8.05
N ASN A 65 0.32 -22.33 9.04
CA ASN A 65 -0.59 -21.80 10.04
C ASN A 65 -0.81 -20.29 9.81
N MET A 66 -2.01 -19.80 10.10
CA MET A 66 -2.32 -18.39 10.04
C MET A 66 -3.41 -18.00 11.03
N THR A 67 -3.21 -16.86 11.70
CA THR A 67 -4.25 -16.17 12.46
C THR A 67 -4.14 -14.68 12.22
N SER A 68 -5.24 -13.97 12.47
CA SER A 68 -5.28 -12.50 12.43
C SER A 68 -5.36 -11.98 13.85
N LEU A 69 -4.42 -11.14 14.23
CA LEU A 69 -4.38 -10.44 15.52
C LEU A 69 -4.51 -8.94 15.30
N LEU A 70 -4.85 -8.21 16.35
CA LEU A 70 -4.97 -6.76 16.32
C LEU A 70 -3.73 -6.11 16.93
N ARG A 71 -3.15 -5.16 16.23
CA ARG A 71 -2.27 -4.17 16.80
C ARG A 71 -3.11 -2.99 17.26
N LYS A 72 -3.17 -2.79 18.56
CA LYS A 72 -3.89 -1.66 19.16
C LYS A 72 -3.17 -0.35 18.90
N SER A 73 -3.94 0.67 18.57
CA SER A 73 -3.48 2.04 18.34
C SER A 73 -4.52 3.01 18.86
N ASP A 74 -4.10 4.21 19.23
CA ASP A 74 -5.00 5.28 19.71
C ASP A 74 -5.96 5.80 18.63
N VAL A 75 -5.64 5.55 17.35
CA VAL A 75 -6.41 6.06 16.21
C VAL A 75 -7.25 4.96 15.57
N LEU A 76 -6.65 3.83 15.23
CA LEU A 76 -7.31 2.71 14.57
C LEU A 76 -6.56 1.41 14.86
N ASP A 77 -7.29 0.42 15.36
CA ASP A 77 -6.76 -0.93 15.51
C ASP A 77 -6.53 -1.56 14.14
N GLU A 78 -5.38 -2.19 13.94
CA GLU A 78 -5.01 -2.79 12.66
C GLU A 78 -4.88 -4.30 12.77
N GLU A 79 -5.47 -5.00 11.79
CA GLU A 79 -5.31 -6.46 11.69
C GLU A 79 -3.94 -6.79 11.11
N VAL A 80 -3.21 -7.66 11.81
CA VAL A 80 -1.89 -8.16 11.46
C VAL A 80 -1.97 -9.66 11.30
N SER A 81 -1.60 -10.17 10.13
CA SER A 81 -1.55 -11.60 9.88
C SER A 81 -0.31 -12.20 10.53
N VAL A 82 -0.49 -13.23 11.33
CA VAL A 82 0.60 -14.01 11.94
C VAL A 82 0.65 -15.36 11.27
N TYR A 83 1.75 -15.65 10.61
CA TYR A 83 1.99 -16.90 9.90
C TYR A 83 2.92 -17.82 10.67
N GLY A 84 2.56 -19.09 10.72
CA GLY A 84 3.46 -20.20 11.07
C GLY A 84 3.84 -20.94 9.80
N VAL A 85 5.12 -21.00 9.47
CA VAL A 85 5.62 -21.62 8.24
C VAL A 85 6.73 -22.61 8.52
N ALA A 86 6.98 -23.53 7.59
CA ALA A 86 8.10 -24.44 7.70
C ALA A 86 9.43 -23.67 7.59
N ALA A 87 10.44 -24.08 8.32
CA ALA A 87 11.75 -23.42 8.30
C ALA A 87 12.48 -23.59 6.95
N ASP A 88 12.16 -24.65 6.25
CA ASP A 88 12.66 -25.01 4.91
C ASP A 88 11.61 -24.73 3.82
N SER A 89 10.64 -23.86 4.07
CA SER A 89 9.56 -23.53 3.16
C SER A 89 10.06 -23.16 1.76
N ASN A 90 9.38 -23.67 0.75
CA ASN A 90 9.61 -23.30 -0.64
C ASN A 90 8.97 -21.93 -0.97
N TYR A 91 7.96 -21.54 -0.21
CA TYR A 91 7.12 -20.35 -0.43
C TYR A 91 7.58 -19.13 0.38
N VAL A 92 7.95 -19.35 1.65
CA VAL A 92 8.39 -18.29 2.56
C VAL A 92 9.83 -18.55 2.99
N LYS A 93 10.77 -17.87 2.32
CA LYS A 93 12.21 -18.12 2.52
C LYS A 93 12.78 -17.19 3.58
N ILE A 94 12.71 -17.62 4.83
CA ILE A 94 13.30 -16.92 5.98
C ILE A 94 14.39 -17.80 6.59
N THR A 95 15.63 -17.34 6.51
CA THR A 95 16.78 -18.10 7.05
C THR A 95 16.82 -18.03 8.56
N GLY A 96 16.97 -19.18 9.23
CA GLY A 96 17.14 -19.26 10.68
C GLY A 96 15.83 -19.12 11.49
N LEU A 97 14.68 -19.29 10.84
CA LEU A 97 13.37 -19.23 11.50
C LEU A 97 13.19 -20.32 12.58
N ASP A 98 13.80 -21.46 12.39
CA ASP A 98 13.83 -22.61 13.32
C ASP A 98 14.71 -22.40 14.55
N GLN A 99 15.63 -21.43 14.49
CA GLN A 99 16.57 -21.12 15.59
C GLN A 99 15.99 -20.10 16.58
N LEU A 100 14.86 -19.50 16.24
CA LEU A 100 14.19 -18.50 17.08
C LEU A 100 13.43 -19.17 18.22
N SER A 101 13.31 -18.42 19.33
CA SER A 101 12.41 -18.77 20.42
C SER A 101 10.95 -18.46 20.06
N ASP A 102 10.01 -18.93 20.86
CA ASP A 102 8.58 -18.66 20.74
C ASP A 102 8.20 -17.18 20.96
N LYS A 103 9.15 -16.36 21.43
CA LYS A 103 8.98 -14.91 21.65
C LYS A 103 9.63 -14.05 20.56
N GLU A 104 10.32 -14.66 19.63
CA GLU A 104 11.01 -13.96 18.54
C GLU A 104 10.29 -14.22 17.22
N ALA A 105 10.16 -13.17 16.42
CA ALA A 105 9.45 -13.25 15.15
C ALA A 105 10.14 -12.41 14.07
N TYR A 106 10.05 -12.86 12.82
CA TYR A 106 10.30 -12.00 11.68
C TYR A 106 9.05 -11.17 11.39
N ILE A 107 9.25 -9.95 10.96
CA ILE A 107 8.18 -9.06 10.51
C ILE A 107 8.41 -8.64 9.07
N THR A 108 7.36 -8.28 8.34
CA THR A 108 7.53 -7.71 7.00
C THR A 108 8.22 -6.35 7.07
N GLU A 109 8.92 -5.98 6.00
CA GLU A 109 9.52 -4.66 5.88
C GLU A 109 8.45 -3.56 5.98
N SER A 110 7.27 -3.78 5.40
CA SER A 110 6.11 -2.87 5.52
C SER A 110 5.68 -2.66 6.98
N PHE A 111 5.70 -3.72 7.80
CA PHE A 111 5.38 -3.61 9.23
C PHE A 111 6.46 -2.83 9.99
N SER A 112 7.74 -3.14 9.71
CA SER A 112 8.88 -2.42 10.27
C SER A 112 8.83 -0.92 9.96
N GLN A 113 8.61 -0.57 8.70
CA GLN A 113 8.56 0.82 8.26
C GLN A 113 7.36 1.58 8.81
N LYS A 114 6.19 0.93 8.86
CA LYS A 114 4.96 1.56 9.34
C LYS A 114 5.03 1.92 10.80
N TYR A 115 5.60 1.04 11.63
CA TYR A 115 5.63 1.19 13.08
C TYR A 115 7.01 1.53 13.65
N ASP A 116 7.97 1.86 12.77
CA ASP A 116 9.37 2.18 13.11
C ASP A 116 10.02 1.12 14.02
N LEU A 117 9.75 -0.16 13.73
CA LEU A 117 10.25 -1.30 14.49
C LEU A 117 11.57 -1.78 13.90
N GLN A 118 12.58 -1.92 14.76
CA GLN A 118 13.90 -2.43 14.39
C GLN A 118 14.16 -3.80 15.04
N THR A 119 15.16 -4.51 14.55
CA THR A 119 15.61 -5.77 15.17
C THR A 119 15.95 -5.53 16.63
N GLY A 120 15.38 -6.33 17.52
CA GLY A 120 15.49 -6.21 18.98
C GLY A 120 14.34 -5.44 19.66
N ASP A 121 13.51 -4.73 18.92
CA ASP A 121 12.34 -4.07 19.48
C ASP A 121 11.23 -5.08 19.79
N SER A 122 10.38 -4.76 20.76
CA SER A 122 9.25 -5.58 21.13
C SER A 122 7.94 -4.92 20.69
N PHE A 123 7.00 -5.74 20.25
CA PHE A 123 5.65 -5.32 19.89
C PHE A 123 4.62 -6.30 20.45
N THR A 124 3.39 -5.82 20.67
CA THR A 124 2.30 -6.62 21.22
C THR A 124 1.13 -6.64 20.24
N LEU A 125 0.56 -7.83 20.05
CA LEU A 125 -0.66 -8.08 19.30
C LEU A 125 -1.71 -8.69 20.21
N GLU A 126 -2.99 -8.40 19.98
CA GLU A 126 -4.11 -8.85 20.79
C GLU A 126 -5.13 -9.64 19.98
N GLU A 127 -5.80 -10.57 20.60
CA GLU A 127 -6.93 -11.26 19.96
C GLU A 127 -8.14 -10.31 19.83
N LYS A 128 -8.86 -10.45 18.72
CA LYS A 128 -9.99 -9.56 18.39
C LYS A 128 -11.16 -9.67 19.38
N TYR A 129 -11.38 -10.85 19.92
CA TYR A 129 -12.56 -11.17 20.73
C TYR A 129 -12.22 -11.66 22.14
N GLU A 130 -10.95 -11.90 22.43
CA GLU A 130 -10.47 -12.37 23.71
C GLU A 130 -9.48 -11.36 24.32
N ASN A 131 -9.43 -11.29 25.65
CA ASN A 131 -8.43 -10.47 26.35
C ASN A 131 -7.08 -11.20 26.44
N LYS A 132 -6.58 -11.68 25.30
CA LYS A 132 -5.30 -12.37 25.22
C LYS A 132 -4.36 -11.57 24.36
N SER A 133 -3.16 -11.37 24.83
CA SER A 133 -2.13 -10.59 24.16
C SER A 133 -0.84 -11.40 24.01
N TYR A 134 -0.14 -11.18 22.90
CA TYR A 134 1.10 -11.84 22.54
C TYR A 134 2.16 -10.78 22.30
N THR A 135 3.29 -10.90 22.98
CA THR A 135 4.42 -9.98 22.81
C THR A 135 5.56 -10.71 22.15
N PHE A 136 6.03 -10.15 21.05
CA PHE A 136 7.13 -10.66 20.27
C PHE A 136 8.28 -9.65 20.21
N THR A 137 9.50 -10.17 20.04
CA THR A 137 10.69 -9.38 19.75
C THR A 137 11.04 -9.57 18.27
N VAL A 138 11.33 -8.49 17.58
CA VAL A 138 11.73 -8.50 16.18
C VAL A 138 13.09 -9.16 16.02
N ALA A 139 13.13 -10.34 15.39
CA ALA A 139 14.38 -11.05 15.07
C ALA A 139 15.01 -10.51 13.77
N GLY A 140 14.19 -10.02 12.86
CA GLY A 140 14.62 -9.47 11.58
C GLY A 140 13.43 -9.07 10.71
N THR A 141 13.73 -8.58 9.50
CA THR A 141 12.72 -8.20 8.51
C THR A 141 12.74 -9.14 7.31
N TYR A 142 11.57 -9.33 6.71
CA TYR A 142 11.33 -10.11 5.51
C TYR A 142 10.72 -9.21 4.42
N ASP A 143 11.36 -9.16 3.26
CA ASP A 143 11.01 -8.32 2.11
C ASP A 143 10.19 -9.04 1.03
N GLY A 144 10.02 -10.35 1.15
CA GLY A 144 9.29 -11.18 0.18
C GLY A 144 7.77 -11.07 0.26
N TYR A 145 7.21 -10.19 1.10
CA TYR A 145 5.77 -9.98 1.23
C TYR A 145 5.45 -8.53 1.57
N GLN A 146 4.58 -7.91 0.79
CA GLN A 146 4.33 -6.46 0.89
C GLN A 146 3.29 -6.07 1.94
N SER A 147 2.44 -7.00 2.38
CA SER A 147 1.44 -6.73 3.41
C SER A 147 2.04 -6.79 4.81
N ILE A 148 1.32 -6.28 5.79
CA ILE A 148 1.74 -6.31 7.20
C ILE A 148 1.57 -7.72 7.74
N ALA A 149 2.67 -8.37 8.10
CA ALA A 149 2.65 -9.73 8.62
C ALA A 149 3.81 -10.01 9.58
N VAL A 150 3.61 -11.07 10.38
CA VAL A 150 4.56 -11.64 11.35
C VAL A 150 4.77 -13.10 11.01
N PHE A 151 6.01 -13.59 11.11
CA PHE A 151 6.37 -14.97 10.77
C PHE A 151 7.02 -15.66 11.96
N LEU A 152 6.51 -16.84 12.26
CA LEU A 152 7.03 -17.79 13.23
C LEU A 152 7.32 -19.11 12.51
N SER A 153 8.18 -19.97 13.07
CA SER A 153 8.21 -21.35 12.65
C SER A 153 6.88 -22.05 13.03
N ASN A 154 6.47 -23.06 12.25
CA ASN A 154 5.26 -23.83 12.58
C ASN A 154 5.26 -24.36 14.01
N GLU A 155 6.43 -24.79 14.50
CA GLU A 155 6.58 -25.26 15.87
C GLU A 155 6.33 -24.15 16.91
N ASN A 156 6.97 -23.00 16.75
CA ASN A 156 6.77 -21.86 17.64
C ASN A 156 5.35 -21.30 17.56
N TYR A 157 4.75 -21.26 16.35
CA TYR A 157 3.37 -20.85 16.18
C TYR A 157 2.41 -21.72 17.01
N ARG A 158 2.53 -23.08 16.89
CA ARG A 158 1.69 -23.99 17.65
C ARG A 158 1.86 -23.85 19.16
N LYS A 159 3.11 -23.64 19.62
CA LYS A 159 3.39 -23.36 21.04
C LYS A 159 2.76 -22.06 21.55
N VAL A 160 2.87 -20.97 20.76
CA VAL A 160 2.32 -19.65 21.13
C VAL A 160 0.80 -19.69 21.21
N PHE A 161 0.15 -20.40 20.29
CA PHE A 161 -1.31 -20.44 20.19
C PHE A 161 -1.93 -21.69 20.87
N ASP A 162 -1.12 -22.50 21.57
CA ASP A 162 -1.56 -23.71 22.29
C ASP A 162 -2.33 -24.68 21.40
N LEU A 163 -1.77 -24.97 20.22
CA LEU A 163 -2.35 -25.87 19.23
C LEU A 163 -1.70 -27.25 19.25
N ASP A 164 -2.42 -28.25 18.73
CA ASP A 164 -1.88 -29.60 18.53
C ASP A 164 -0.62 -29.56 17.63
N ASP A 165 0.31 -30.48 17.85
CA ASP A 165 1.58 -30.58 17.11
C ASP A 165 1.39 -30.75 15.59
N GLU A 166 0.23 -31.27 15.17
CA GLU A 166 -0.12 -31.52 13.77
C GLU A 166 -1.07 -30.46 13.20
N ALA A 167 -1.45 -29.45 13.99
CA ALA A 167 -2.39 -28.42 13.56
C ALA A 167 -1.81 -27.53 12.45
N PHE A 168 -2.63 -27.21 11.47
CA PHE A 168 -2.33 -26.25 10.44
C PHE A 168 -3.63 -25.58 9.94
N THR A 169 -3.51 -24.40 9.34
CA THR A 169 -4.66 -23.63 8.88
C THR A 169 -4.97 -23.88 7.41
N GLY A 170 -3.98 -24.25 6.62
CA GLY A 170 -4.18 -24.42 5.18
C GLY A 170 -2.93 -24.85 4.43
N TYR A 171 -2.98 -24.74 3.10
CA TYR A 171 -1.90 -25.13 2.21
C TYR A 171 -1.53 -23.98 1.26
N PHE A 172 -0.23 -23.74 1.10
CA PHE A 172 0.32 -23.07 -0.06
C PHE A 172 0.54 -24.07 -1.20
N SER A 173 0.20 -23.69 -2.43
CA SER A 173 0.45 -24.51 -3.61
C SER A 173 0.54 -23.66 -4.86
N ASN A 174 1.43 -24.00 -5.81
CA ASN A 174 1.43 -23.42 -7.15
C ASN A 174 0.54 -24.19 -8.12
N GLU A 175 0.01 -25.33 -7.70
CA GLU A 175 -0.94 -26.12 -8.47
C GLU A 175 -2.29 -26.17 -7.76
N GLU A 176 -3.37 -26.29 -8.54
CA GLU A 176 -4.71 -26.44 -8.00
C GLU A 176 -4.88 -27.78 -7.29
N LEU A 177 -5.32 -27.76 -6.03
CA LEU A 177 -5.56 -28.95 -5.22
C LEU A 177 -6.95 -29.50 -5.51
N THR A 178 -7.02 -30.49 -6.40
CA THR A 178 -8.31 -31.10 -6.83
C THR A 178 -8.73 -32.30 -5.98
N ASP A 179 -7.91 -32.71 -5.02
CA ASP A 179 -8.15 -33.86 -4.15
C ASP A 179 -8.66 -33.47 -2.75
N LEU A 180 -8.82 -32.18 -2.49
CA LEU A 180 -9.46 -31.67 -1.29
C LEU A 180 -10.97 -31.56 -1.49
N ASN A 181 -11.74 -31.87 -0.47
CA ASN A 181 -13.19 -31.73 -0.50
C ASN A 181 -13.60 -30.27 -0.36
N ASP A 182 -14.48 -29.76 -1.21
CA ASP A 182 -14.93 -28.36 -1.18
C ASP A 182 -15.49 -27.94 0.19
N ASP A 183 -16.16 -28.85 0.90
CA ASP A 183 -16.74 -28.60 2.24
C ASP A 183 -15.65 -28.35 3.32
N MET A 184 -14.42 -28.78 3.07
CA MET A 184 -13.29 -28.58 3.97
C MET A 184 -12.55 -27.27 3.69
N ILE A 185 -12.83 -26.63 2.57
CA ILE A 185 -12.17 -25.39 2.14
C ILE A 185 -13.02 -24.20 2.58
N ALA A 186 -12.47 -23.38 3.49
CA ALA A 186 -13.13 -22.14 3.89
C ALA A 186 -12.99 -21.06 2.80
N THR A 187 -11.82 -20.95 2.21
CA THR A 187 -11.55 -20.04 1.09
C THR A 187 -10.28 -20.43 0.35
N VAL A 188 -10.20 -20.06 -0.92
CA VAL A 188 -8.98 -20.14 -1.72
C VAL A 188 -8.64 -18.72 -2.16
N ILE A 189 -7.46 -18.25 -1.82
CA ILE A 189 -6.96 -16.94 -2.23
C ILE A 189 -6.07 -17.15 -3.46
N THR A 190 -6.40 -16.48 -4.54
CA THR A 190 -5.68 -16.54 -5.82
C THR A 190 -5.33 -15.12 -6.30
N GLU A 191 -4.42 -15.02 -7.26
CA GLU A 191 -4.11 -13.75 -7.94
C GLU A 191 -5.38 -13.05 -8.43
N ARG A 192 -6.36 -13.84 -8.90
CA ARG A 192 -7.64 -13.31 -9.38
C ARG A 192 -8.44 -12.62 -8.29
N ASP A 193 -8.36 -13.07 -7.03
CA ASP A 193 -9.11 -12.46 -5.93
C ASP A 193 -8.50 -11.12 -5.54
N ILE A 194 -7.17 -11.01 -5.54
CA ILE A 194 -6.45 -9.77 -5.30
C ILE A 194 -6.72 -8.78 -6.44
N THR A 195 -6.58 -9.20 -7.69
CA THR A 195 -6.83 -8.32 -8.85
C THR A 195 -8.29 -7.89 -8.92
N LYS A 196 -9.25 -8.76 -8.58
CA LYS A 196 -10.68 -8.43 -8.51
C LYS A 196 -10.99 -7.34 -7.49
N MET A 197 -10.31 -7.34 -6.35
CA MET A 197 -10.44 -6.25 -5.37
C MET A 197 -9.94 -4.92 -5.96
N CYS A 198 -8.78 -4.92 -6.61
CA CYS A 198 -8.26 -3.74 -7.32
C CYS A 198 -9.21 -3.27 -8.42
N ASP A 199 -9.79 -4.19 -9.19
CA ASP A 199 -10.78 -3.88 -10.23
C ASP A 199 -12.07 -3.26 -9.66
N GLN A 200 -12.54 -3.76 -8.53
CA GLN A 200 -13.72 -3.19 -7.86
C GLN A 200 -13.45 -1.76 -7.35
N LEU A 201 -12.26 -1.51 -6.79
CA LEU A 201 -11.84 -0.18 -6.35
C LEU A 201 -11.70 0.76 -7.55
N ASP A 202 -11.06 0.33 -8.62
CA ASP A 202 -10.91 1.12 -9.85
C ASP A 202 -12.27 1.43 -10.48
N HIS A 203 -13.16 0.45 -10.58
CA HIS A 203 -14.53 0.67 -11.08
C HIS A 203 -15.33 1.64 -10.22
N SER A 204 -15.17 1.57 -8.89
CA SER A 204 -15.91 2.43 -7.95
C SER A 204 -15.36 3.86 -7.93
N MET A 205 -14.05 4.03 -8.01
CA MET A 205 -13.37 5.31 -7.82
C MET A 205 -12.85 5.93 -9.12
N GLY A 206 -12.51 5.11 -10.12
CA GLY A 206 -11.87 5.57 -11.36
C GLY A 206 -12.67 6.62 -12.11
N SER A 207 -14.01 6.43 -12.21
CA SER A 207 -14.87 7.43 -12.85
C SER A 207 -14.87 8.77 -12.10
N TYR A 208 -14.91 8.75 -10.76
CA TYR A 208 -14.83 9.97 -9.95
C TYR A 208 -13.47 10.65 -10.09
N MET A 209 -12.38 9.86 -10.13
CA MET A 209 -11.03 10.40 -10.31
C MET A 209 -10.86 11.07 -11.67
N ASN A 210 -11.43 10.51 -12.74
CA ASN A 210 -11.42 11.13 -14.07
C ASN A 210 -12.15 12.48 -14.07
N TYR A 211 -13.34 12.57 -13.47
CA TYR A 211 -14.05 13.87 -13.33
C TYR A 211 -13.25 14.86 -12.48
N PHE A 212 -12.61 14.37 -11.42
CA PHE A 212 -11.79 15.21 -10.55
C PHE A 212 -10.55 15.73 -11.27
N GLN A 213 -9.89 14.90 -12.11
CA GLN A 213 -8.78 15.35 -12.98
C GLN A 213 -9.21 16.47 -13.92
N ILE A 214 -10.34 16.30 -14.61
CA ILE A 214 -10.88 17.33 -15.51
C ILE A 214 -11.15 18.62 -14.77
N LEU A 215 -11.74 18.55 -13.58
CA LEU A 215 -11.99 19.70 -12.72
C LEU A 215 -10.68 20.39 -12.33
N CYS A 216 -9.65 19.66 -11.91
CA CYS A 216 -8.33 20.20 -11.56
C CYS A 216 -7.68 20.91 -12.74
N ILE A 217 -7.73 20.32 -13.95
CA ILE A 217 -7.19 20.93 -15.17
C ILE A 217 -7.93 22.23 -15.48
N LEU A 218 -9.25 22.25 -15.34
CA LEU A 218 -10.05 23.46 -15.57
C LEU A 218 -9.72 24.55 -14.57
N LEU A 219 -9.60 24.22 -13.28
CA LEU A 219 -9.19 25.16 -12.24
C LEU A 219 -7.77 25.70 -12.49
N LEU A 220 -6.84 24.85 -12.92
CA LEU A 220 -5.49 25.25 -13.27
C LEU A 220 -5.50 26.26 -14.43
N ALA A 221 -6.28 26.02 -15.48
CA ALA A 221 -6.44 26.94 -16.61
C ALA A 221 -7.01 28.29 -16.17
N VAL A 222 -8.02 28.30 -15.28
CA VAL A 222 -8.58 29.54 -14.71
C VAL A 222 -7.54 30.27 -13.88
N MET A 223 -6.74 29.57 -13.08
CA MET A 223 -5.69 30.21 -12.27
C MET A 223 -4.58 30.82 -13.12
N ILE A 224 -4.16 30.14 -14.19
CA ILE A 224 -3.18 30.70 -15.14
C ILE A 224 -3.76 31.93 -15.84
N TYR A 225 -5.03 31.87 -16.25
CA TYR A 225 -5.71 33.06 -16.84
C TYR A 225 -5.74 34.25 -15.87
N LEU A 226 -6.14 34.02 -14.61
CA LEU A 226 -6.19 35.07 -13.60
C LEU A 226 -4.80 35.64 -13.30
N LEU A 227 -3.77 34.80 -13.24
CA LEU A 227 -2.38 35.24 -13.06
C LEU A 227 -1.94 36.15 -14.22
N THR A 228 -2.19 35.69 -15.45
CA THR A 228 -1.85 36.44 -16.66
C THR A 228 -2.57 37.79 -16.70
N LYS A 229 -3.88 37.78 -16.42
CA LYS A 229 -4.70 39.00 -16.36
C LYS A 229 -4.15 40.00 -15.35
N LEU A 230 -3.86 39.54 -14.12
CA LEU A 230 -3.34 40.39 -13.05
C LEU A 230 -1.98 41.00 -13.41
N ILE A 231 -1.12 40.25 -14.12
CA ILE A 231 0.17 40.79 -14.57
C ILE A 231 -0.02 41.86 -15.64
N ILE A 232 -0.92 41.65 -16.60
CA ILE A 232 -1.23 42.63 -17.64
C ILE A 232 -1.79 43.88 -16.99
N GLU A 233 -2.77 43.80 -16.11
CA GLU A 233 -3.37 44.93 -15.40
C GLU A 233 -2.32 45.70 -14.57
N LYS A 234 -1.44 45.00 -13.87
CA LYS A 234 -0.37 45.61 -13.07
C LYS A 234 0.66 46.36 -13.91
N ASN A 235 0.88 45.96 -15.16
CA ASN A 235 1.87 46.53 -16.06
C ASN A 235 1.23 47.35 -17.20
N GLU A 236 -0.05 47.69 -17.13
CA GLU A 236 -0.81 48.35 -18.18
C GLU A 236 -0.12 49.65 -18.70
N ASN A 237 0.35 50.48 -17.80
CA ASN A 237 1.06 51.73 -18.17
C ASN A 237 2.39 51.44 -18.89
N ALA A 238 3.15 50.46 -18.44
CA ALA A 238 4.42 50.08 -19.05
C ALA A 238 4.19 49.44 -20.44
N ILE A 239 3.17 48.58 -20.57
CA ILE A 239 2.74 47.95 -21.83
C ILE A 239 2.31 49.03 -22.84
N SER A 240 1.49 50.02 -22.38
CA SER A 240 1.05 51.13 -23.23
C SER A 240 2.21 51.99 -23.71
N MET A 241 3.18 52.25 -22.84
CA MET A 241 4.38 53.04 -23.19
C MET A 241 5.26 52.30 -24.20
N THR A 242 5.45 50.96 -24.02
CA THR A 242 6.20 50.13 -24.97
C THR A 242 5.52 50.07 -26.33
N LYS A 243 4.19 50.07 -26.37
CA LYS A 243 3.41 50.09 -27.61
C LYS A 243 3.55 51.41 -28.35
N ILE A 244 3.61 52.55 -27.65
CA ILE A 244 3.88 53.87 -28.21
C ILE A 244 5.27 53.96 -28.84
N LEU A 245 6.25 53.23 -28.27
CA LEU A 245 7.62 53.12 -28.79
C LEU A 245 7.74 52.26 -30.05
N GLY A 246 6.60 51.66 -30.53
CA GLY A 246 6.55 50.95 -31.80
C GLY A 246 6.80 49.43 -31.71
N TYR A 247 6.82 48.87 -30.51
CA TYR A 247 6.95 47.41 -30.34
C TYR A 247 5.67 46.68 -30.76
N GLU A 248 5.85 45.52 -31.41
CA GLU A 248 4.73 44.65 -31.80
C GLU A 248 4.11 43.93 -30.61
N ASN A 249 2.80 43.62 -30.72
CA ASN A 249 2.08 42.91 -29.65
C ASN A 249 2.76 41.59 -29.24
N ARG A 250 3.42 40.90 -30.18
CA ARG A 250 4.15 39.65 -29.91
C ARG A 250 5.42 39.86 -29.07
N GLU A 251 6.13 40.97 -29.33
CA GLU A 251 7.32 41.37 -28.59
C GLU A 251 6.94 41.77 -27.15
N ILE A 252 5.88 42.55 -27.00
CA ILE A 252 5.32 42.97 -25.73
C ILE A 252 4.87 41.73 -24.93
N ALA A 253 4.14 40.81 -25.56
CA ALA A 253 3.72 39.58 -24.94
C ALA A 253 4.93 38.74 -24.50
N SER A 254 5.97 38.62 -25.33
CA SER A 254 7.20 37.91 -24.99
C SER A 254 7.88 38.53 -23.76
N LEU A 255 7.96 39.87 -23.72
CA LEU A 255 8.65 40.59 -22.64
C LEU A 255 7.98 40.39 -21.26
N TYR A 256 6.65 40.43 -21.21
CA TYR A 256 5.89 40.37 -19.94
C TYR A 256 5.41 38.94 -19.60
N LEU A 257 5.04 38.15 -20.60
CA LEU A 257 4.54 36.79 -20.37
C LEU A 257 5.65 35.75 -20.24
N LEU A 258 6.82 35.95 -20.89
CA LEU A 258 7.93 35.00 -20.77
C LEU A 258 8.43 34.91 -19.32
N SER A 259 8.60 36.05 -18.67
CA SER A 259 8.98 36.11 -17.25
C SER A 259 7.99 35.34 -16.36
N THR A 260 6.68 35.52 -16.66
CA THR A 260 5.62 34.79 -15.92
C THR A 260 5.64 33.32 -16.18
N THR A 261 5.81 32.93 -17.45
CA THR A 261 5.89 31.51 -17.82
C THR A 261 7.07 30.82 -17.12
N ILE A 262 8.23 31.47 -17.08
CA ILE A 262 9.41 30.93 -16.37
C ILE A 262 9.11 30.77 -14.89
N VAL A 263 8.48 31.76 -14.26
CA VAL A 263 8.12 31.70 -12.83
C VAL A 263 7.09 30.61 -12.57
N VAL A 264 6.10 30.44 -13.44
CA VAL A 264 5.10 29.34 -13.31
C VAL A 264 5.78 27.98 -13.44
N VAL A 265 6.64 27.78 -14.46
CA VAL A 265 7.35 26.50 -14.63
C VAL A 265 8.25 26.16 -13.44
N ILE A 266 8.94 27.17 -12.89
CA ILE A 266 9.75 26.99 -11.66
C ILE A 266 8.84 26.65 -10.47
N ALA A 267 7.72 27.34 -10.32
CA ALA A 267 6.76 27.08 -9.26
C ALA A 267 6.17 25.65 -9.37
N ASP A 268 5.85 25.21 -10.58
CA ASP A 268 5.35 23.85 -10.83
C ASP A 268 6.40 22.80 -10.47
N ALA A 269 7.65 22.99 -10.89
CA ALA A 269 8.74 22.10 -10.52
C ALA A 269 8.95 22.02 -8.99
N ILE A 270 8.88 23.14 -8.29
CA ILE A 270 8.94 23.20 -6.82
C ILE A 270 7.70 22.51 -6.21
N SER A 271 6.52 22.71 -6.81
CA SER A 271 5.27 22.11 -6.34
C SER A 271 5.29 20.58 -6.39
N VAL A 272 5.90 19.99 -7.41
CA VAL A 272 6.08 18.53 -7.50
C VAL A 272 6.92 18.02 -6.34
N VAL A 273 8.08 18.64 -6.07
CA VAL A 273 8.97 18.24 -4.97
C VAL A 273 8.30 18.43 -3.60
N LEU A 274 7.71 19.60 -3.37
CA LEU A 274 7.01 19.88 -2.11
C LEU A 274 5.76 19.01 -1.96
N GLY A 275 5.04 18.76 -3.06
CA GLY A 275 3.87 17.87 -3.09
C GLY A 275 4.24 16.46 -2.67
N THR A 276 5.36 15.92 -3.16
CA THR A 276 5.86 14.60 -2.76
C THR A 276 6.20 14.57 -1.26
N ILE A 277 6.84 15.61 -0.74
CA ILE A 277 7.16 15.70 0.70
C ILE A 277 5.86 15.77 1.53
N VAL A 278 4.91 16.62 1.13
CA VAL A 278 3.62 16.76 1.82
C VAL A 278 2.85 15.46 1.78
N MET A 279 2.84 14.75 0.64
CA MET A 279 2.20 13.44 0.52
C MET A 279 2.85 12.40 1.44
N ASN A 280 4.17 12.33 1.51
CA ASN A 280 4.87 11.42 2.40
C ASN A 280 4.57 11.71 3.88
N VAL A 281 4.52 13.00 4.26
CA VAL A 281 4.17 13.40 5.64
C VAL A 281 2.69 13.11 5.92
N ALA A 282 1.79 13.45 5.00
CA ALA A 282 0.36 13.17 5.14
C ALA A 282 0.09 11.67 5.19
N TRP A 283 0.77 10.88 4.37
CA TRP A 283 0.65 9.43 4.37
C TRP A 283 1.06 8.82 5.71
N LYS A 284 2.20 9.27 6.26
CA LYS A 284 2.61 8.88 7.62
C LYS A 284 1.58 9.29 8.67
N ALA A 285 1.02 10.51 8.60
CA ALA A 285 0.03 11.00 9.54
C ALA A 285 -1.35 10.33 9.42
N ILE A 286 -1.69 9.76 8.25
CA ILE A 286 -2.95 9.01 8.04
C ILE A 286 -2.78 7.55 8.47
N LEU A 287 -1.57 7.01 8.34
CA LEU A 287 -1.25 5.63 8.71
C LEU A 287 -0.91 5.47 10.20
N PHE A 288 -0.68 6.56 10.91
CA PHE A 288 -0.47 6.65 12.36
C PHE A 288 -1.63 7.37 13.02
#